data_576a4027b5bf26829f84982a4f0c5440
#
_entry.id   576a4027b5bf26829f84982a4f0c5440
#
_cell.length_a   1.000
_cell.length_b   1.000
_cell.length_c   1.000
_cell.angle_alpha   90.00
_cell.angle_beta   90.00
_cell.angle_gamma   90.00
#
_symmetry.space_group_name_H-M   'P 1'
#
loop_
_entity.id
_entity.type
_entity.pdbx_description
1 polymer ?
#
loop_
_entity_poly.entity_id
_entity_poly.type
_entity_poly.pdbx_seq_one_letter_code
_entity_poly.pdbx_strand_id
1 'polypeptide(L)'
;MTKNIENSSEKGRNALYIASFCLALLVFAAAAFLAAKGKPTGWEYSWFRSINGWSEGWYHFFTVVTFFGSTLGALLSVIVVFATRAYRLAWRLALTIIGAYGIALVAKHVIGRARPVELLTGVHARAVETGMGFPSGHATVSTVIAFTLWPYLPKKLRYAIVPLFIGLVCLSRLYLGVHFPLDVVGGIAVGIGAVSFIRILPQAFRKRIRIS
;
A
#
# COMPACT_ATOMS: atom_id res chain seq x y z
N MET A 1 2.26 33.68 -22.38
CA MET A 1 3.10 33.46 -21.18
C MET A 1 2.51 32.40 -20.24
N THR A 2 1.22 32.41 -19.94
CA THR A 2 0.51 31.44 -19.08
C THR A 2 0.61 29.98 -19.55
N LYS A 3 0.47 29.71 -20.84
CA LYS A 3 0.55 28.34 -21.44
C LYS A 3 1.92 27.65 -21.28
N ASN A 4 3.00 28.46 -21.27
CA ASN A 4 4.36 27.95 -21.06
C ASN A 4 4.62 27.60 -19.58
N ILE A 5 4.04 28.34 -18.64
CA ILE A 5 4.15 28.07 -17.20
C ILE A 5 3.35 26.80 -16.82
N GLU A 6 2.15 26.62 -17.41
CA GLU A 6 1.35 25.41 -17.21
C GLU A 6 2.05 24.15 -17.76
N ASN A 7 2.63 24.23 -18.97
CA ASN A 7 3.38 23.12 -19.57
C ASN A 7 4.64 22.74 -18.76
N SER A 8 5.34 23.73 -18.22
CA SER A 8 6.51 23.50 -17.37
C SER A 8 6.14 22.82 -16.07
N SER A 9 5.03 23.23 -15.42
CA SER A 9 4.56 22.62 -14.18
C SER A 9 4.01 21.20 -14.38
N GLU A 10 3.40 20.92 -15.54
CA GLU A 10 2.93 19.57 -15.89
C GLU A 10 4.09 18.61 -16.17
N LYS A 11 5.12 19.06 -16.88
CA LYS A 11 6.35 18.29 -17.11
C LYS A 11 7.05 17.94 -15.82
N GLY A 12 7.19 18.89 -14.88
CA GLY A 12 7.78 18.65 -13.57
C GLY A 12 7.01 17.63 -12.74
N ARG A 13 5.68 17.70 -12.74
CA ARG A 13 4.84 16.71 -12.06
C ARG A 13 4.95 15.31 -12.67
N ASN A 14 4.98 15.22 -13.99
CA ASN A 14 5.13 13.92 -14.67
C ASN A 14 6.50 13.31 -14.37
N ALA A 15 7.57 14.10 -14.35
CA ALA A 15 8.90 13.63 -13.97
C ALA A 15 8.93 13.07 -12.55
N LEU A 16 8.25 13.73 -11.60
CA LEU A 16 8.13 13.23 -10.23
C LEU A 16 7.40 11.88 -10.16
N TYR A 17 6.30 11.72 -10.90
CA TYR A 17 5.58 10.44 -10.91
C TYR A 17 6.38 9.33 -11.58
N ILE A 18 7.13 9.63 -12.65
CA ILE A 18 8.04 8.67 -13.29
C ILE A 18 9.14 8.25 -12.30
N ALA A 19 9.78 9.19 -11.63
CA ALA A 19 10.80 8.90 -10.63
C ALA A 19 10.24 8.05 -9.47
N SER A 20 9.04 8.40 -8.98
CA SER A 20 8.35 7.63 -7.92
C SER A 20 7.99 6.22 -8.38
N PHE A 21 7.57 6.04 -9.63
CA PHE A 21 7.28 4.74 -10.21
C PHE A 21 8.55 3.88 -10.33
N CYS A 22 9.62 4.44 -10.87
CA CYS A 22 10.91 3.74 -10.99
C CYS A 22 11.47 3.36 -9.62
N LEU A 23 11.42 4.27 -8.64
CA LEU A 23 11.85 3.98 -7.27
C LEU A 23 11.01 2.87 -6.64
N ALA A 24 9.69 2.91 -6.82
CA ALA A 24 8.80 1.87 -6.32
C ALA A 24 9.11 0.50 -6.93
N LEU A 25 9.41 0.44 -8.24
CA LEU A 25 9.84 -0.80 -8.90
C LEU A 25 11.17 -1.31 -8.33
N LEU A 26 12.14 -0.45 -8.12
CA LEU A 26 13.43 -0.83 -7.53
C LEU A 26 13.27 -1.36 -6.11
N VAL A 27 12.51 -0.65 -5.26
CA VAL A 27 12.23 -1.09 -3.88
C VAL A 27 11.46 -2.41 -3.88
N PHE A 28 10.46 -2.56 -4.75
CA PHE A 28 9.73 -3.82 -4.88
C PHE A 28 10.64 -4.97 -5.30
N ALA A 29 11.47 -4.77 -6.33
CA ALA A 29 12.39 -5.80 -6.83
C ALA A 29 13.41 -6.22 -5.75
N ALA A 30 13.98 -5.26 -5.02
CA ALA A 30 14.89 -5.55 -3.91
C ALA A 30 14.19 -6.33 -2.78
N ALA A 31 12.99 -5.88 -2.36
CA ALA A 31 12.22 -6.57 -1.34
C ALA A 31 11.80 -7.98 -1.78
N ALA A 32 11.36 -8.14 -3.04
CA ALA A 32 10.99 -9.42 -3.62
C ALA A 32 12.19 -10.39 -3.71
N PHE A 33 13.35 -9.89 -4.13
CA PHE A 33 14.59 -10.69 -4.18
C PHE A 33 14.98 -11.23 -2.79
N LEU A 34 14.89 -10.39 -1.76
CA LEU A 34 15.17 -10.82 -0.39
C LEU A 34 14.07 -11.76 0.15
N ALA A 35 12.80 -11.47 -0.12
CA ALA A 35 11.67 -12.27 0.30
C ALA A 35 11.67 -13.67 -0.34
N ALA A 36 12.10 -13.79 -1.59
CA ALA A 36 12.19 -15.06 -2.33
C ALA A 36 13.20 -16.04 -1.72
N LYS A 37 14.09 -15.60 -0.82
CA LYS A 37 14.94 -16.50 -0.04
C LYS A 37 14.17 -17.36 0.97
N GLY A 38 12.88 -17.11 1.15
CA GLY A 38 11.95 -17.86 1.99
C GLY A 38 12.07 -17.58 3.49
N LYS A 39 13.29 -17.37 4.03
CA LYS A 39 13.54 -17.09 5.45
C LYS A 39 13.64 -15.59 5.70
N PRO A 40 13.18 -15.08 6.86
CA PRO A 40 13.39 -13.69 7.24
C PRO A 40 14.87 -13.38 7.42
N THR A 41 15.30 -12.19 7.01
CA THR A 41 16.63 -11.67 7.30
C THR A 41 16.77 -11.36 8.81
N GLY A 42 18.00 -11.21 9.31
CA GLY A 42 18.22 -10.98 10.74
C GLY A 42 17.49 -9.73 11.27
N TRP A 43 17.52 -8.61 10.51
CA TRP A 43 16.82 -7.40 10.90
C TRP A 43 15.29 -7.56 10.83
N GLU A 44 14.72 -8.29 9.84
CA GLU A 44 13.28 -8.58 9.77
C GLU A 44 12.83 -9.39 11.00
N TYR A 45 13.62 -10.40 11.35
CA TYR A 45 13.35 -11.22 12.53
C TYR A 45 13.31 -10.38 13.80
N SER A 46 14.31 -9.53 14.02
CA SER A 46 14.41 -8.68 15.20
C SER A 46 13.24 -7.69 15.28
N TRP A 47 12.92 -6.99 14.19
CA TRP A 47 11.80 -6.05 14.14
C TRP A 47 10.45 -6.75 14.32
N PHE A 48 10.26 -7.89 13.65
CA PHE A 48 9.04 -8.66 13.78
C PHE A 48 8.84 -9.10 15.24
N ARG A 49 9.86 -9.70 15.86
CA ARG A 49 9.78 -10.16 17.25
C ARG A 49 9.51 -9.03 18.24
N SER A 50 10.18 -7.90 18.08
CA SER A 50 9.98 -6.72 18.92
C SER A 50 8.53 -6.25 18.89
N ILE A 51 7.93 -6.13 17.69
CA ILE A 51 6.56 -5.60 17.53
C ILE A 51 5.50 -6.67 17.86
N ASN A 52 5.70 -7.90 17.43
CA ASN A 52 4.79 -9.01 17.73
C ASN A 52 4.74 -9.34 19.24
N GLY A 53 5.82 -9.06 19.97
CA GLY A 53 5.91 -9.22 21.42
C GLY A 53 5.22 -8.11 22.23
N TRP A 54 4.60 -7.10 21.62
CA TRP A 54 3.90 -6.06 22.37
C TRP A 54 2.69 -6.61 23.14
N SER A 55 2.30 -5.89 24.21
CA SER A 55 1.19 -6.26 25.10
C SER A 55 -0.14 -6.47 24.36
N GLU A 56 -0.95 -7.40 24.86
CA GLU A 56 -2.31 -7.67 24.35
C GLU A 56 -3.24 -6.45 24.47
N GLY A 57 -2.93 -5.48 25.31
CA GLY A 57 -3.69 -4.24 25.44
C GLY A 57 -3.81 -3.45 24.12
N TRP A 58 -2.90 -3.67 23.16
CA TRP A 58 -2.94 -3.05 21.83
C TRP A 58 -3.84 -3.77 20.82
N TYR A 59 -4.42 -4.93 21.18
CA TYR A 59 -5.17 -5.77 20.25
C TYR A 59 -6.33 -5.05 19.57
N HIS A 60 -7.21 -4.43 20.37
CA HIS A 60 -8.36 -3.71 19.81
C HIS A 60 -7.95 -2.52 18.93
N PHE A 61 -6.94 -1.77 19.34
CA PHE A 61 -6.41 -0.65 18.55
C PHE A 61 -5.92 -1.13 17.18
N PHE A 62 -5.05 -2.13 17.13
CA PHE A 62 -4.51 -2.62 15.87
C PHE A 62 -5.52 -3.39 15.02
N THR A 63 -6.54 -3.99 15.62
CA THR A 63 -7.67 -4.59 14.90
C THR A 63 -8.50 -3.53 14.17
N VAL A 64 -8.75 -2.38 14.81
CA VAL A 64 -9.43 -1.25 14.15
C VAL A 64 -8.54 -0.64 13.06
N VAL A 65 -7.27 -0.43 13.35
CA VAL A 65 -6.32 0.16 12.38
C VAL A 65 -6.19 -0.70 11.13
N THR A 66 -6.04 -2.02 11.29
CA THR A 66 -5.85 -2.93 10.16
C THR A 66 -7.08 -2.98 9.24
N PHE A 67 -8.28 -2.71 9.77
CA PHE A 67 -9.51 -2.65 8.97
C PHE A 67 -9.37 -1.71 7.76
N PHE A 68 -8.73 -0.56 7.92
CA PHE A 68 -8.57 0.43 6.84
C PHE A 68 -7.66 -0.04 5.69
N GLY A 69 -6.85 -1.08 5.90
CA GLY A 69 -6.09 -1.74 4.83
C GLY A 69 -6.78 -2.97 4.24
N SER A 70 -7.90 -3.41 4.82
CA SER A 70 -8.64 -4.59 4.38
C SER A 70 -9.48 -4.34 3.12
N THR A 71 -10.01 -5.40 2.52
CA THR A 71 -10.95 -5.31 1.39
C THR A 71 -12.21 -4.54 1.75
N LEU A 72 -12.74 -4.71 2.98
CA LEU A 72 -13.90 -3.96 3.45
C LEU A 72 -13.57 -2.49 3.66
N GLY A 73 -12.40 -2.16 4.23
CA GLY A 73 -11.92 -0.79 4.35
C GLY A 73 -11.69 -0.12 2.99
N ALA A 74 -11.20 -0.87 2.00
CA ALA A 74 -11.09 -0.42 0.62
C ALA A 74 -12.46 -0.08 0.02
N LEU A 75 -13.43 -0.98 0.14
CA LEU A 75 -14.80 -0.77 -0.34
C LEU A 75 -15.43 0.45 0.33
N LEU A 76 -15.34 0.54 1.66
CA LEU A 76 -15.86 1.68 2.41
C LEU A 76 -15.23 3.01 1.95
N SER A 77 -13.92 3.03 1.71
CA SER A 77 -13.23 4.25 1.22
C SER A 77 -13.77 4.70 -0.15
N VAL A 78 -14.04 3.75 -1.05
CA VAL A 78 -14.66 4.05 -2.36
C VAL A 78 -16.09 4.57 -2.19
N ILE A 79 -16.89 3.93 -1.33
CA ILE A 79 -18.28 4.36 -1.04
C ILE A 79 -18.31 5.77 -0.45
N VAL A 80 -17.45 6.06 0.53
CA VAL A 80 -17.35 7.39 1.14
C VAL A 80 -17.01 8.45 0.10
N VAL A 81 -16.00 8.20 -0.74
CA VAL A 81 -15.64 9.12 -1.82
C VAL A 81 -16.79 9.27 -2.83
N PHE A 82 -17.50 8.18 -3.16
CA PHE A 82 -18.66 8.21 -4.06
C PHE A 82 -19.81 9.05 -3.48
N ALA A 83 -20.08 8.92 -2.18
CA ALA A 83 -21.12 9.67 -1.47
C ALA A 83 -20.87 11.19 -1.46
N THR A 84 -19.60 11.63 -1.57
CA THR A 84 -19.27 13.06 -1.77
C THR A 84 -19.52 13.56 -3.20
N ARG A 85 -20.13 12.75 -4.07
CA ARG A 85 -20.35 13.00 -5.51
C ARG A 85 -19.04 13.20 -6.32
N ALA A 86 -17.89 12.84 -5.76
CA ALA A 86 -16.61 12.84 -6.45
C ALA A 86 -16.43 11.56 -7.28
N TYR A 87 -17.38 11.23 -8.15
CA TYR A 87 -17.48 9.96 -8.88
C TYR A 87 -16.20 9.59 -9.62
N ARG A 88 -15.56 10.58 -10.25
CA ARG A 88 -14.28 10.36 -10.98
C ARG A 88 -13.15 9.93 -10.04
N LEU A 89 -13.14 10.47 -8.83
CA LEU A 89 -12.16 10.08 -7.82
C LEU A 89 -12.46 8.68 -7.28
N ALA A 90 -13.74 8.38 -7.02
CA ALA A 90 -14.17 7.08 -6.55
C ALA A 90 -13.82 5.96 -7.56
N TRP A 91 -14.11 6.15 -8.86
CA TRP A 91 -13.73 5.20 -9.90
C TRP A 91 -12.22 5.04 -10.02
N ARG A 92 -11.46 6.16 -9.99
CA ARG A 92 -10.01 6.09 -10.03
C ARG A 92 -9.44 5.34 -8.82
N LEU A 93 -9.98 5.58 -7.62
CA LEU A 93 -9.59 4.88 -6.41
C LEU A 93 -9.87 3.38 -6.55
N ALA A 94 -11.08 3.00 -6.94
CA ALA A 94 -11.50 1.62 -7.12
C ALA A 94 -10.60 0.88 -8.13
N LEU A 95 -10.42 1.43 -9.33
CA LEU A 95 -9.59 0.83 -10.37
C LEU A 95 -8.12 0.70 -9.95
N THR A 96 -7.58 1.71 -9.23
CA THR A 96 -6.21 1.64 -8.72
C THR A 96 -6.06 0.57 -7.65
N ILE A 97 -7.04 0.43 -6.73
CA ILE A 97 -7.05 -0.64 -5.73
C ILE A 97 -7.11 -2.01 -6.40
N ILE A 98 -8.06 -2.21 -7.33
CA ILE A 98 -8.23 -3.49 -8.04
C ILE A 98 -6.94 -3.87 -8.76
N GLY A 99 -6.35 -2.94 -9.52
CA GLY A 99 -5.11 -3.18 -10.26
C GLY A 99 -3.93 -3.48 -9.33
N ALA A 100 -3.73 -2.67 -8.28
CA ALA A 100 -2.64 -2.86 -7.32
C ALA A 100 -2.79 -4.18 -6.54
N TYR A 101 -4.02 -4.50 -6.12
CA TYR A 101 -4.29 -5.76 -5.42
C TYR A 101 -4.10 -6.98 -6.35
N GLY A 102 -4.50 -6.86 -7.62
CA GLY A 102 -4.25 -7.89 -8.64
C GLY A 102 -2.75 -8.13 -8.84
N ILE A 103 -1.93 -7.07 -8.93
CA ILE A 103 -0.47 -7.17 -8.99
C ILE A 103 0.07 -7.86 -7.73
N ALA A 104 -0.41 -7.48 -6.54
CA ALA A 104 -0.01 -8.09 -5.29
C ALA A 104 -0.37 -9.59 -5.24
N LEU A 105 -1.53 -10.00 -5.76
CA LEU A 105 -1.93 -11.42 -5.85
C LEU A 105 -1.00 -12.21 -6.77
N VAL A 106 -0.69 -11.69 -7.95
CA VAL A 106 0.27 -12.32 -8.87
C VAL A 106 1.64 -12.47 -8.18
N ALA A 107 2.13 -11.40 -7.56
CA ALA A 107 3.41 -11.42 -6.84
C ALA A 107 3.42 -12.43 -5.69
N LYS A 108 2.30 -12.61 -4.96
CA LYS A 108 2.17 -13.64 -3.93
C LYS A 108 2.45 -15.05 -4.47
N HIS A 109 1.86 -15.38 -5.59
CA HIS A 109 2.05 -16.70 -6.20
C HIS A 109 3.45 -16.89 -6.77
N VAL A 110 4.03 -15.84 -7.36
CA VAL A 110 5.39 -15.91 -7.96
C VAL A 110 6.47 -16.01 -6.87
N ILE A 111 6.36 -15.23 -5.80
CA ILE A 111 7.39 -15.20 -4.73
C ILE A 111 7.20 -16.36 -3.74
N GLY A 112 5.95 -16.73 -3.43
CA GLY A 112 5.64 -17.90 -2.61
C GLY A 112 6.13 -17.82 -1.16
N ARG A 113 6.33 -16.62 -0.58
CA ARG A 113 6.88 -16.47 0.77
C ARG A 113 5.89 -16.91 1.83
N ALA A 114 6.31 -17.86 2.69
CA ALA A 114 5.53 -18.30 3.83
C ALA A 114 5.36 -17.18 4.89
N ARG A 115 4.29 -17.28 5.69
CA ARG A 115 3.98 -16.33 6.76
C ARG A 115 4.80 -16.56 8.03
N PRO A 116 4.88 -15.56 8.94
CA PRO A 116 5.64 -15.72 10.19
C PRO A 116 5.27 -16.98 10.99
N VAL A 117 3.98 -17.29 11.10
CA VAL A 117 3.48 -18.45 11.87
C VAL A 117 3.92 -19.79 11.29
N GLU A 118 4.22 -19.86 10.00
CA GLU A 118 4.71 -21.07 9.31
C GLU A 118 6.23 -21.24 9.44
N LEU A 119 6.96 -20.14 9.67
CA LEU A 119 8.43 -20.11 9.68
C LEU A 119 9.04 -20.02 11.07
N LEU A 120 8.29 -19.51 12.05
CA LEU A 120 8.80 -19.21 13.39
C LEU A 120 7.92 -19.86 14.46
N THR A 121 8.57 -20.41 15.49
CA THR A 121 7.89 -20.83 16.72
C THR A 121 7.60 -19.63 17.63
N GLY A 122 6.58 -19.72 18.50
CA GLY A 122 6.26 -18.69 19.48
C GLY A 122 5.83 -17.34 18.88
N VAL A 123 5.18 -17.38 17.72
CA VAL A 123 4.52 -16.21 17.13
C VAL A 123 3.19 -15.98 17.84
N HIS A 124 2.95 -14.75 18.30
CA HIS A 124 1.62 -14.34 18.77
C HIS A 124 0.73 -14.10 17.54
N ALA A 125 0.08 -15.17 17.06
CA ALA A 125 -0.82 -15.15 15.91
C ALA A 125 -2.19 -14.57 16.33
N ARG A 126 -2.32 -13.25 16.34
CA ARG A 126 -3.53 -12.53 16.75
C ARG A 126 -4.57 -12.38 15.63
N ALA A 127 -4.22 -12.75 14.43
CA ALA A 127 -5.14 -12.84 13.29
C ALA A 127 -4.79 -14.08 12.45
N VAL A 128 -5.82 -14.63 11.81
CA VAL A 128 -5.66 -15.77 10.89
C VAL A 128 -5.78 -15.25 9.47
N GLU A 129 -4.73 -15.46 8.70
CA GLU A 129 -4.73 -15.20 7.25
C GLU A 129 -4.12 -16.38 6.51
N THR A 130 -4.74 -16.75 5.42
CA THR A 130 -4.31 -17.84 4.56
C THR A 130 -3.48 -17.35 3.37
N GLY A 131 -2.72 -18.27 2.76
CA GLY A 131 -1.91 -17.99 1.57
C GLY A 131 -0.62 -17.22 1.87
N MET A 132 0.08 -16.82 0.83
CA MET A 132 1.45 -16.31 0.87
C MET A 132 1.57 -14.94 1.57
N GLY A 133 2.72 -14.70 2.23
CA GLY A 133 3.01 -13.48 2.97
C GLY A 133 3.33 -12.27 2.09
N PHE A 134 4.22 -12.43 1.11
CA PHE A 134 4.74 -11.31 0.32
C PHE A 134 4.02 -11.13 -1.02
N PRO A 135 3.69 -9.88 -1.39
CA PRO A 135 3.65 -8.66 -0.59
C PRO A 135 2.35 -8.54 0.24
N SER A 136 2.34 -7.66 1.25
CA SER A 136 1.16 -7.40 2.09
C SER A 136 0.05 -6.67 1.32
N GLY A 137 -1.12 -7.30 1.20
CA GLY A 137 -2.30 -6.68 0.58
C GLY A 137 -2.81 -5.47 1.36
N HIS A 138 -2.81 -5.50 2.69
CA HIS A 138 -3.20 -4.38 3.55
C HIS A 138 -2.30 -3.16 3.36
N ALA A 139 -0.98 -3.36 3.30
CA ALA A 139 -0.04 -2.28 3.01
C ALA A 139 -0.26 -1.70 1.60
N THR A 140 -0.55 -2.56 0.60
CA THR A 140 -0.86 -2.13 -0.76
C THR A 140 -2.11 -1.25 -0.79
N VAL A 141 -3.21 -1.71 -0.22
CA VAL A 141 -4.50 -1.01 -0.22
C VAL A 141 -4.41 0.32 0.53
N SER A 142 -3.87 0.32 1.76
CA SER A 142 -3.73 1.55 2.54
C SER A 142 -2.87 2.60 1.83
N THR A 143 -1.80 2.17 1.17
CA THR A 143 -0.93 3.05 0.38
C THR A 143 -1.67 3.63 -0.83
N VAL A 144 -2.44 2.84 -1.56
CA VAL A 144 -3.26 3.33 -2.69
C VAL A 144 -4.28 4.35 -2.22
N ILE A 145 -5.01 4.07 -1.12
CA ILE A 145 -5.99 5.01 -0.55
C ILE A 145 -5.29 6.32 -0.19
N ALA A 146 -4.23 6.26 0.60
CA ALA A 146 -3.51 7.42 1.09
C ALA A 146 -2.96 8.31 -0.04
N PHE A 147 -2.24 7.73 -1.00
CA PHE A 147 -1.64 8.50 -2.11
C PHE A 147 -2.65 8.93 -3.17
N THR A 148 -3.77 8.22 -3.36
CA THR A 148 -4.86 8.68 -4.22
C THR A 148 -5.54 9.90 -3.63
N LEU A 149 -5.76 9.92 -2.31
CA LEU A 149 -6.39 11.02 -1.59
C LEU A 149 -5.44 12.16 -1.24
N TRP A 150 -4.13 11.95 -1.33
CA TRP A 150 -3.09 12.94 -1.02
C TRP A 150 -3.35 14.37 -1.52
N PRO A 151 -3.78 14.60 -2.78
CA PRO A 151 -3.99 15.95 -3.29
C PRO A 151 -5.18 16.68 -2.64
N TYR A 152 -6.09 15.94 -2.02
CA TYR A 152 -7.31 16.45 -1.40
C TYR A 152 -7.14 16.74 0.09
N LEU A 153 -6.02 16.31 0.68
CA LEU A 153 -5.68 16.60 2.06
C LEU A 153 -5.04 17.99 2.20
N PRO A 154 -5.27 18.69 3.33
CA PRO A 154 -4.62 19.96 3.62
C PRO A 154 -3.09 19.84 3.52
N LYS A 155 -2.45 20.80 2.83
CA LYS A 155 -1.01 20.74 2.53
C LYS A 155 -0.12 20.50 3.75
N LYS A 156 -0.43 21.13 4.89
CA LYS A 156 0.34 20.98 6.12
C LYS A 156 0.15 19.61 6.79
N LEU A 157 -1.06 19.05 6.71
CA LEU A 157 -1.42 17.81 7.42
C LEU A 157 -1.04 16.54 6.64
N ARG A 158 -1.05 16.55 5.31
CA ARG A 158 -0.83 15.35 4.50
C ARG A 158 0.53 14.71 4.70
N TYR A 159 1.57 15.53 4.99
CA TYR A 159 2.93 15.02 5.24
C TYR A 159 3.06 14.28 6.59
N ALA A 160 2.14 14.52 7.52
CA ALA A 160 2.06 13.79 8.77
C ALA A 160 1.04 12.65 8.70
N ILE A 161 -0.18 12.92 8.23
CA ILE A 161 -1.30 11.96 8.22
C ILE A 161 -1.01 10.75 7.34
N VAL A 162 -0.46 10.96 6.14
CA VAL A 162 -0.28 9.87 5.18
C VAL A 162 0.77 8.85 5.63
N PRO A 163 2.01 9.24 6.03
CA PRO A 163 2.97 8.28 6.55
C PRO A 163 2.50 7.65 7.87
N LEU A 164 1.84 8.41 8.74
CA LEU A 164 1.29 7.86 9.99
C LEU A 164 0.24 6.78 9.70
N PHE A 165 -0.71 7.05 8.82
CA PHE A 165 -1.76 6.11 8.44
C PHE A 165 -1.18 4.80 7.85
N ILE A 166 -0.29 4.93 6.85
CA ILE A 166 0.37 3.77 6.24
C ILE A 166 1.21 3.02 7.29
N GLY A 167 1.99 3.75 8.10
CA GLY A 167 2.83 3.18 9.15
C GLY A 167 2.03 2.40 10.19
N LEU A 168 0.91 2.94 10.64
CA LEU A 168 0.04 2.27 11.60
C LEU A 168 -0.56 0.98 11.02
N VAL A 169 -1.05 1.01 9.76
CA VAL A 169 -1.53 -0.22 9.10
C VAL A 169 -0.40 -1.23 8.95
N CYS A 170 0.80 -0.82 8.57
CA CYS A 170 1.96 -1.73 8.47
C CYS A 170 2.34 -2.32 9.82
N LEU A 171 2.40 -1.51 10.88
CA LEU A 171 2.67 -1.97 12.25
C LEU A 171 1.62 -2.97 12.72
N SER A 172 0.34 -2.74 12.41
CA SER A 172 -0.72 -3.69 12.75
C SER A 172 -0.48 -5.08 12.14
N ARG A 173 0.10 -5.17 10.92
CA ARG A 173 0.38 -6.46 10.28
C ARG A 173 1.47 -7.26 10.97
N LEU A 174 2.50 -6.57 11.48
CA LEU A 174 3.57 -7.19 12.27
C LEU A 174 3.05 -7.58 13.66
N TYR A 175 2.33 -6.68 14.31
CA TYR A 175 1.72 -6.92 15.63
C TYR A 175 0.77 -8.14 15.61
N LEU A 176 -0.09 -8.22 14.61
CA LEU A 176 -1.03 -9.33 14.46
C LEU A 176 -0.34 -10.66 14.05
N GLY A 177 0.95 -10.65 13.77
CA GLY A 177 1.73 -11.86 13.50
C GLY A 177 1.59 -12.42 12.08
N VAL A 178 1.08 -11.66 11.13
CA VAL A 178 0.69 -12.16 9.80
C VAL A 178 1.66 -11.79 8.67
N HIS A 179 2.57 -10.82 8.88
CA HIS A 179 3.54 -10.37 7.88
C HIS A 179 4.90 -10.03 8.48
N PHE A 180 5.96 -10.23 7.70
CA PHE A 180 7.29 -9.70 7.99
C PHE A 180 7.46 -8.26 7.48
N PRO A 181 8.49 -7.52 7.94
CA PRO A 181 8.78 -6.15 7.46
C PRO A 181 8.90 -6.02 5.95
N LEU A 182 9.58 -6.94 5.25
CA LEU A 182 9.70 -6.85 3.78
C LEU A 182 8.36 -7.01 3.06
N ASP A 183 7.41 -7.77 3.65
CA ASP A 183 6.09 -7.95 3.04
C ASP A 183 5.34 -6.61 2.98
N VAL A 184 5.43 -5.81 4.05
CA VAL A 184 4.78 -4.49 4.08
C VAL A 184 5.53 -3.48 3.22
N VAL A 185 6.87 -3.52 3.16
CA VAL A 185 7.66 -2.71 2.24
C VAL A 185 7.29 -3.01 0.79
N GLY A 186 7.21 -4.29 0.42
CA GLY A 186 6.74 -4.70 -0.90
C GLY A 186 5.33 -4.21 -1.21
N GLY A 187 4.42 -4.29 -0.25
CA GLY A 187 3.06 -3.78 -0.40
C GLY A 187 2.99 -2.26 -0.61
N ILE A 188 3.78 -1.48 0.16
CA ILE A 188 3.90 -0.02 -0.02
C ILE A 188 4.43 0.28 -1.43
N ALA A 189 5.46 -0.43 -1.87
CA ALA A 189 6.05 -0.24 -3.19
C ALA A 189 5.02 -0.50 -4.32
N VAL A 190 4.24 -1.59 -4.24
CA VAL A 190 3.15 -1.86 -5.19
C VAL A 190 2.13 -0.71 -5.18
N GLY A 191 1.72 -0.23 -4.01
CA GLY A 191 0.75 0.86 -3.88
C GLY A 191 1.24 2.17 -4.50
N ILE A 192 2.48 2.59 -4.19
CA ILE A 192 3.10 3.80 -4.78
C ILE A 192 3.24 3.64 -6.29
N GLY A 193 3.72 2.48 -6.75
CA GLY A 193 3.88 2.18 -8.18
C GLY A 193 2.57 2.29 -8.93
N ALA A 194 1.50 1.68 -8.42
CA ALA A 194 0.17 1.73 -9.06
C ALA A 194 -0.39 3.16 -9.15
N VAL A 195 -0.33 3.93 -8.05
CA VAL A 195 -0.80 5.33 -8.06
C VAL A 195 0.03 6.17 -9.03
N SER A 196 1.36 6.02 -9.02
CA SER A 196 2.27 6.75 -9.92
C SER A 196 2.00 6.40 -11.38
N PHE A 197 1.82 5.12 -11.70
CA PHE A 197 1.48 4.66 -13.05
C PHE A 197 0.20 5.30 -13.57
N ILE A 198 -0.88 5.29 -12.81
CA ILE A 198 -2.15 5.94 -13.19
C ILE A 198 -1.96 7.46 -13.40
N ARG A 199 -1.03 8.10 -12.69
CA ARG A 199 -0.73 9.53 -12.83
C ARG A 199 0.10 9.86 -14.07
N ILE A 200 0.94 8.92 -14.54
CA ILE A 200 1.75 9.06 -15.75
C ILE A 200 0.90 8.89 -17.02
N LEU A 201 -0.20 8.12 -16.96
CA LEU A 201 -1.04 7.87 -18.14
C LEU A 201 -1.48 9.19 -18.79
N PRO A 202 -1.44 9.27 -20.15
CA PRO A 202 -1.84 10.47 -20.90
C PRO A 202 -3.24 10.96 -20.51
N GLN A 203 -3.44 12.27 -20.53
CA GLN A 203 -4.75 12.87 -20.20
C GLN A 203 -5.87 12.34 -21.10
N ALA A 204 -5.58 12.03 -22.36
CA ALA A 204 -6.52 11.42 -23.30
C ALA A 204 -7.01 10.05 -22.82
N PHE A 205 -6.10 9.22 -22.28
CA PHE A 205 -6.44 7.91 -21.71
C PHE A 205 -7.20 8.07 -20.38
N ARG A 206 -6.77 9.01 -19.56
CA ARG A 206 -7.48 9.37 -18.31
C ARG A 206 -8.89 9.93 -18.59
N LYS A 207 -9.11 10.55 -19.76
CA LYS A 207 -10.45 10.99 -20.20
C LYS A 207 -11.32 9.84 -20.69
N ARG A 208 -10.75 8.80 -21.29
CA ARG A 208 -11.48 7.60 -21.75
C ARG A 208 -11.98 6.70 -20.63
N ILE A 209 -11.26 6.64 -19.50
CA ILE A 209 -11.72 5.98 -18.25
C ILE A 209 -12.80 6.85 -17.57
N ARG A 210 -13.12 8.02 -18.08
CA ARG A 210 -14.26 8.83 -17.71
C ARG A 210 -15.53 8.20 -18.29
N ILE A 211 -16.15 7.32 -17.54
CA ILE A 211 -17.56 7.03 -17.73
C ILE A 211 -18.29 8.34 -17.46
N SER A 212 -18.95 8.83 -18.50
CA SER A 212 -19.77 10.04 -18.56
C SER A 212 -20.85 10.04 -17.47
#